data_523de0b6ed21a158fcd7ff07305431fa
#
_entry.id   523de0b6ed21a158fcd7ff07305431fa
#
_cell.length_a   1.000
_cell.length_b   1.000
_cell.length_c   1.000
_cell.angle_alpha   90.00
_cell.angle_beta   90.00
_cell.angle_gamma   90.00
#
_symmetry.space_group_name_H-M   'P 1'
#
loop_
_entity.id
_entity.type
_entity.pdbx_description
1 polymer ?
#
loop_
_entity_poly.entity_id
_entity_poly.type
_entity_poly.pdbx_seq_one_letter_code
_entity_poly.pdbx_strand_id
1 'polypeptide(L)'
;MKKVLAAIMMATLGVTSVMADDIFDDETPGGWNFELPGVKVTKTKTAQEIKISMSSSFSFGFITGINEAKDVSIDMGQSFELEWGDVISVEARLGKRSFVGIGMGFDWRNYRVTDFKMFSKDERGIITMQDYPEGTEPKFSRIHTFSLSFPLKYYYCIGKNVTFGVGPELYFTPYGSLKTRYYEGDEKRKITAGNVHQSRFSVGVGAEVIVHHIGVYYKYNPFNVLRTSYGPKFSTMTVGLKVAF
;
A
#
# COMPACT_ATOMS: atom_id res chain seq x y z
N MET A 1 -15.01 -16.68 -8.07
CA MET A 1 -14.00 -15.76 -7.54
C MET A 1 -12.57 -16.31 -7.60
N LYS A 2 -12.27 -17.55 -7.18
CA LYS A 2 -10.89 -18.12 -7.23
C LYS A 2 -10.31 -18.23 -8.66
N LYS A 3 -11.14 -18.51 -9.67
CA LYS A 3 -10.71 -18.63 -11.08
C LYS A 3 -10.42 -17.28 -11.76
N VAL A 4 -11.06 -16.21 -11.32
CA VAL A 4 -10.81 -14.85 -11.83
C VAL A 4 -9.52 -14.30 -11.28
N LEU A 5 -9.22 -14.57 -10.01
CA LEU A 5 -7.94 -14.17 -9.39
C LEU A 5 -6.74 -14.86 -10.03
N ALA A 6 -6.88 -16.16 -10.38
CA ALA A 6 -5.85 -16.92 -11.09
C ALA A 6 -5.63 -16.44 -12.53
N ALA A 7 -6.71 -16.01 -13.22
CA ALA A 7 -6.62 -15.46 -14.57
C ALA A 7 -5.94 -14.08 -14.58
N ILE A 8 -6.20 -13.24 -13.57
CA ILE A 8 -5.52 -11.95 -13.40
C ILE A 8 -4.04 -12.17 -13.06
N MET A 9 -3.71 -13.14 -12.19
CA MET A 9 -2.32 -13.50 -11.90
C MET A 9 -1.55 -14.04 -13.12
N MET A 10 -2.20 -14.82 -13.98
CA MET A 10 -1.55 -15.32 -15.20
C MET A 10 -1.41 -14.27 -16.31
N ALA A 11 -2.33 -13.32 -16.41
CA ALA A 11 -2.23 -12.23 -17.38
C ALA A 11 -1.08 -11.25 -17.03
N THR A 12 -0.74 -11.09 -15.73
CA THR A 12 0.37 -10.24 -15.27
C THR A 12 1.74 -10.91 -15.42
N LEU A 13 1.80 -12.23 -15.47
CA LEU A 13 3.06 -12.98 -15.70
C LEU A 13 3.51 -12.96 -17.18
N GLY A 14 2.65 -12.52 -18.10
CA GLY A 14 2.95 -12.41 -19.53
C GLY A 14 3.46 -11.04 -19.99
N VAL A 15 3.45 -10.03 -19.11
CA VAL A 15 4.03 -8.72 -19.42
C VAL A 15 5.50 -8.76 -19.03
N THR A 16 6.32 -9.06 -20.01
CA THR A 16 7.78 -9.12 -19.89
C THR A 16 8.35 -7.81 -19.35
N SER A 17 9.05 -7.96 -18.26
CA SER A 17 10.10 -7.11 -17.72
C SER A 17 10.66 -6.05 -18.69
N VAL A 18 10.25 -4.81 -18.52
CA VAL A 18 11.06 -3.68 -18.97
C VAL A 18 12.03 -3.40 -17.84
N MET A 19 13.22 -3.88 -18.03
CA MET A 19 14.33 -3.86 -17.08
C MET A 19 14.93 -2.48 -16.94
N ALA A 20 15.57 -2.24 -15.81
CA ALA A 20 16.47 -1.11 -15.60
C ALA A 20 17.59 -1.01 -16.66
N ASP A 21 17.85 -2.07 -17.41
CA ASP A 21 18.81 -2.07 -18.53
C ASP A 21 18.34 -1.20 -19.71
N ASP A 22 17.02 -1.12 -19.99
CA ASP A 22 16.48 -0.30 -21.08
C ASP A 22 16.48 1.20 -20.80
N ILE A 23 16.69 1.59 -19.55
CA ILE A 23 16.74 3.03 -19.19
C ILE A 23 18.05 3.68 -19.67
N PHE A 24 19.07 2.90 -20.00
CA PHE A 24 20.42 3.38 -20.30
C PHE A 24 20.93 3.07 -21.72
N ASP A 25 20.18 2.32 -22.53
CA ASP A 25 20.54 2.07 -23.93
C ASP A 25 19.78 3.01 -24.87
N ASP A 26 20.55 3.64 -25.79
CA ASP A 26 20.06 4.66 -26.74
C ASP A 26 19.20 4.09 -27.89
N GLU A 27 18.91 2.79 -27.93
CA GLU A 27 18.12 2.19 -29.00
C GLU A 27 16.95 1.36 -28.44
N THR A 28 15.74 1.91 -28.54
CA THR A 28 14.49 1.23 -28.17
C THR A 28 13.74 0.74 -29.40
N PRO A 29 13.30 -0.51 -29.44
CA PRO A 29 12.13 -0.89 -30.20
C PRO A 29 11.04 -1.48 -29.30
N GLY A 30 9.85 -0.87 -29.30
CA GLY A 30 8.60 -1.55 -29.00
C GLY A 30 7.99 -1.35 -27.62
N GLY A 31 7.84 -0.10 -27.16
CA GLY A 31 6.92 0.24 -26.09
C GLY A 31 5.55 0.63 -26.64
N TRP A 32 4.47 0.24 -25.97
CA TRP A 32 3.13 0.73 -26.27
C TRP A 32 3.03 2.21 -25.91
N ASN A 33 2.97 3.08 -26.92
CA ASN A 33 2.71 4.50 -26.72
C ASN A 33 1.21 4.75 -26.62
N PHE A 34 0.74 5.12 -25.43
CA PHE A 34 -0.60 5.65 -25.26
C PHE A 34 -0.54 7.17 -25.42
N GLU A 35 -1.06 7.71 -26.51
CA GLU A 35 -1.30 9.13 -26.64
C GLU A 35 -2.62 9.49 -25.94
N LEU A 36 -2.53 10.23 -24.85
CA LEU A 36 -3.71 10.82 -24.24
C LEU A 36 -4.20 12.01 -25.10
N PRO A 37 -5.48 12.09 -25.48
CA PRO A 37 -6.02 13.21 -26.23
C PRO A 37 -5.86 14.50 -25.46
N GLY A 38 -5.11 15.45 -26.01
CA GLY A 38 -4.96 16.81 -25.47
C GLY A 38 -3.58 17.20 -24.94
N VAL A 39 -2.62 16.28 -24.87
CA VAL A 39 -1.25 16.59 -24.49
C VAL A 39 -0.39 16.74 -25.74
N LYS A 40 -0.19 17.98 -26.20
CA LYS A 40 0.82 18.30 -27.22
C LYS A 40 2.19 18.39 -26.56
N VAL A 41 3.02 17.39 -26.76
CA VAL A 41 4.44 17.46 -26.38
C VAL A 41 5.18 18.26 -27.44
N THR A 42 5.53 19.50 -27.12
CA THR A 42 6.38 20.34 -27.98
C THR A 42 7.84 19.97 -27.67
N LYS A 43 8.57 19.42 -28.66
CA LYS A 43 10.01 19.16 -28.55
C LYS A 43 10.77 20.50 -28.39
N THR A 44 11.13 20.82 -27.16
CA THR A 44 12.13 21.85 -26.88
C THR A 44 13.51 21.16 -26.79
N LYS A 45 14.58 21.80 -27.18
CA LYS A 45 15.96 21.24 -27.26
C LYS A 45 16.58 20.75 -25.95
N THR A 46 15.83 20.76 -24.84
CA THR A 46 16.14 20.12 -23.56
C THR A 46 14.96 19.19 -23.24
N ALA A 47 14.75 18.16 -24.06
CA ALA A 47 13.68 17.20 -23.83
C ALA A 47 13.99 16.40 -22.56
N GLN A 48 13.30 16.71 -21.48
CA GLN A 48 13.08 15.75 -20.40
C GLN A 48 12.31 14.58 -21.01
N GLU A 49 12.89 13.43 -21.03
CA GLU A 49 12.25 12.23 -21.52
C GLU A 49 11.15 11.85 -20.51
N ILE A 50 9.90 11.96 -20.92
CA ILE A 50 8.75 11.54 -20.13
C ILE A 50 8.38 10.15 -20.64
N LYS A 51 8.47 9.17 -19.77
CA LYS A 51 8.05 7.80 -20.04
C LYS A 51 6.77 7.52 -19.28
N ILE A 52 5.75 7.05 -19.99
CA ILE A 52 4.55 6.48 -19.39
C ILE A 52 4.71 4.97 -19.47
N SER A 53 4.69 4.29 -18.34
CA SER A 53 4.84 2.86 -18.27
C SER A 53 3.68 2.21 -17.50
N MET A 54 3.36 1.00 -17.88
CA MET A 54 2.53 0.09 -17.11
C MET A 54 3.48 -0.95 -16.49
N SER A 55 4.27 -0.50 -15.53
CA SER A 55 5.05 -1.39 -14.69
C SER A 55 4.17 -1.81 -13.52
N SER A 56 4.38 -2.99 -12.99
CA SER A 56 3.69 -3.40 -11.78
C SER A 56 4.67 -3.86 -10.72
N SER A 57 4.31 -3.60 -9.49
CA SER A 57 5.07 -4.09 -8.35
C SER A 57 4.13 -4.73 -7.35
N PHE A 58 4.59 -5.77 -6.68
CA PHE A 58 3.92 -6.37 -5.53
C PHE A 58 4.73 -6.15 -4.29
N SER A 59 4.07 -5.67 -3.24
CA SER A 59 4.70 -5.42 -1.96
C SER A 59 3.93 -6.14 -0.86
N PHE A 60 4.68 -6.74 0.06
CA PHE A 60 4.15 -7.31 1.30
C PHE A 60 4.97 -6.78 2.47
N GLY A 61 4.30 -6.25 3.50
CA GLY A 61 4.97 -5.72 4.66
C GLY A 61 4.19 -5.91 5.95
N PHE A 62 4.91 -5.81 7.06
CA PHE A 62 4.36 -5.83 8.41
C PHE A 62 4.10 -4.40 8.87
N ILE A 63 2.95 -4.20 9.49
CA ILE A 63 2.51 -2.90 9.99
C ILE A 63 2.67 -2.88 11.51
N THR A 64 3.25 -1.81 12.03
CA THR A 64 3.21 -1.49 13.46
C THR A 64 2.45 -0.20 13.69
N GLY A 65 1.72 -0.14 14.79
CA GLY A 65 1.10 1.08 15.27
C GLY A 65 2.13 2.00 15.89
N ILE A 66 1.90 3.28 15.75
CA ILE A 66 2.66 4.35 16.41
C ILE A 66 1.69 5.43 16.88
N ASN A 67 2.10 6.22 17.87
CA ASN A 67 1.23 7.22 18.52
C ASN A 67 -0.12 6.62 18.94
N GLU A 68 -0.06 5.40 19.44
CA GLU A 68 -1.24 4.66 19.88
C GLU A 68 -1.84 5.29 21.14
N ALA A 69 -3.19 5.35 21.17
CA ALA A 69 -3.88 5.67 22.41
C ALA A 69 -3.59 4.57 23.46
N LYS A 70 -3.67 4.91 24.76
CA LYS A 70 -3.27 4.03 25.88
C LYS A 70 -3.87 2.61 25.82
N ASP A 71 -5.05 2.49 25.22
CA ASP A 71 -5.79 1.22 25.19
C ASP A 71 -5.64 0.46 23.87
N VAL A 72 -4.81 0.95 22.96
CA VAL A 72 -4.60 0.36 21.63
C VAL A 72 -3.19 -0.15 21.53
N SER A 73 -3.03 -1.36 21.06
CA SER A 73 -1.75 -1.92 20.65
C SER A 73 -1.93 -2.74 19.38
N ILE A 74 -1.30 -2.30 18.31
CA ILE A 74 -1.34 -2.99 17.02
C ILE A 74 -0.25 -4.04 16.95
N ASP A 75 -0.64 -5.29 16.77
CA ASP A 75 0.28 -6.42 16.67
C ASP A 75 1.02 -6.39 15.33
N MET A 76 2.31 -6.05 15.37
CA MET A 76 3.17 -6.03 14.19
C MET A 76 3.29 -7.40 13.51
N GLY A 77 3.33 -8.49 14.29
CA GLY A 77 3.48 -9.83 13.73
C GLY A 77 2.27 -10.35 12.97
N GLN A 78 1.10 -9.73 13.19
CA GLN A 78 -0.17 -10.16 12.64
C GLN A 78 -0.88 -9.08 11.81
N SER A 79 -0.32 -7.86 11.78
CA SER A 79 -0.79 -6.75 10.96
C SER A 79 0.07 -6.67 9.71
N PHE A 80 -0.57 -6.59 8.55
CA PHE A 80 0.15 -6.62 7.29
C PHE A 80 -0.48 -5.70 6.23
N GLU A 81 0.37 -5.29 5.31
CA GLU A 81 0.04 -4.58 4.08
C GLU A 81 0.32 -5.49 2.88
N LEU A 82 -0.58 -5.48 1.93
CA LEU A 82 -0.38 -6.04 0.60
C LEU A 82 -0.68 -4.93 -0.40
N GLU A 83 0.29 -4.61 -1.24
CA GLU A 83 0.12 -3.58 -2.26
C GLU A 83 0.41 -4.12 -3.64
N TRP A 84 -0.44 -3.78 -4.59
CA TRP A 84 -0.18 -3.85 -6.01
C TRP A 84 0.07 -2.43 -6.49
N GLY A 85 1.35 -2.07 -6.55
CA GLY A 85 1.82 -0.72 -6.87
C GLY A 85 2.13 -0.54 -8.34
N ASP A 86 2.27 0.73 -8.72
CA ASP A 86 2.76 1.18 -10.02
C ASP A 86 1.99 0.58 -11.21
N VAL A 87 0.68 0.30 -11.03
CA VAL A 87 -0.19 -0.25 -12.09
C VAL A 87 -0.23 0.67 -13.31
N ILE A 88 -0.19 1.96 -13.07
CA ILE A 88 0.05 3.01 -14.06
C ILE A 88 1.08 3.93 -13.45
N SER A 89 2.16 4.23 -14.16
CA SER A 89 3.19 5.15 -13.70
C SER A 89 3.63 6.09 -14.82
N VAL A 90 3.98 7.30 -14.41
CA VAL A 90 4.57 8.33 -15.28
C VAL A 90 5.89 8.72 -14.68
N GLU A 91 6.94 8.60 -15.45
CA GLU A 91 8.31 8.91 -15.03
C GLU A 91 8.88 10.04 -15.87
N ALA A 92 9.55 10.99 -15.21
CA ALA A 92 10.25 12.09 -15.82
C ALA A 92 11.73 12.02 -15.44
N ARG A 93 12.59 11.90 -16.42
CA ARG A 93 14.05 11.86 -16.24
C ARG A 93 14.57 13.24 -15.87
N LEU A 94 15.26 13.37 -14.73
CA LEU A 94 15.88 14.61 -14.27
C LEU A 94 17.37 14.69 -14.59
N GLY A 95 18.02 13.54 -14.80
CA GLY A 95 19.44 13.46 -15.04
C GLY A 95 19.87 12.05 -15.48
N LYS A 96 21.18 11.84 -15.59
CA LYS A 96 21.72 10.53 -16.02
C LYS A 96 21.39 9.37 -15.05
N ARG A 97 21.14 9.68 -13.76
CA ARG A 97 20.95 8.68 -12.70
C ARG A 97 19.73 8.97 -11.83
N SER A 98 18.92 9.95 -12.20
CA SER A 98 17.79 10.35 -11.39
C SER A 98 16.54 10.59 -12.20
N PHE A 99 15.40 10.21 -11.65
CA PHE A 99 14.08 10.45 -12.21
C PHE A 99 13.05 10.68 -11.09
N VAL A 100 11.95 11.27 -11.45
CA VAL A 100 10.76 11.41 -10.60
C VAL A 100 9.67 10.58 -11.22
N GLY A 101 9.01 9.77 -10.40
CA GLY A 101 7.87 8.96 -10.78
C GLY A 101 6.63 9.33 -9.98
N ILE A 102 5.50 9.35 -10.66
CA ILE A 102 4.17 9.35 -10.05
C ILE A 102 3.46 8.08 -10.50
N GLY A 103 2.89 7.34 -9.55
CA GLY A 103 2.21 6.09 -9.81
C GLY A 103 0.79 6.04 -9.26
N MET A 104 0.09 4.96 -9.57
CA MET A 104 -1.16 4.57 -8.95
C MET A 104 -1.09 3.09 -8.58
N GLY A 105 -1.58 2.76 -7.39
CA GLY A 105 -1.62 1.39 -6.89
C GLY A 105 -2.85 1.09 -6.06
N PHE A 106 -3.00 -0.16 -5.68
CA PHE A 106 -4.04 -0.68 -4.80
C PHE A 106 -3.39 -1.22 -3.54
N ASP A 107 -3.89 -0.81 -2.40
CA ASP A 107 -3.30 -1.10 -1.10
C ASP A 107 -4.34 -1.70 -0.16
N TRP A 108 -4.07 -2.88 0.38
CA TRP A 108 -4.87 -3.61 1.35
C TRP A 108 -4.13 -3.71 2.66
N ARG A 109 -4.68 -3.11 3.73
CA ARG A 109 -4.09 -3.14 5.06
C ARG A 109 -4.98 -3.86 6.04
N ASN A 110 -4.36 -4.64 6.90
CA ASN A 110 -5.01 -5.30 8.02
C ASN A 110 -4.32 -4.88 9.31
N TYR A 111 -5.05 -4.22 10.17
CA TYR A 111 -4.60 -3.78 11.49
C TYR A 111 -5.20 -4.71 12.53
N ARG A 112 -4.39 -5.53 13.14
CA ARG A 112 -4.80 -6.47 14.16
C ARG A 112 -4.33 -5.97 15.53
N VAL A 113 -5.20 -6.08 16.53
CA VAL A 113 -4.84 -5.73 17.90
C VAL A 113 -4.21 -6.90 18.61
N THR A 114 -3.30 -6.55 19.54
CA THR A 114 -2.66 -7.49 20.46
C THR A 114 -3.59 -7.85 21.61
N ASP A 115 -3.22 -8.92 22.29
CA ASP A 115 -3.78 -9.37 23.54
C ASP A 115 -5.27 -9.75 23.48
N PHE A 116 -5.90 -9.86 24.63
CA PHE A 116 -7.28 -10.26 24.81
C PHE A 116 -8.29 -9.14 24.52
N LYS A 117 -7.87 -8.14 23.72
CA LYS A 117 -8.75 -6.99 23.36
C LYS A 117 -9.32 -7.13 21.95
N MET A 118 -10.49 -6.58 21.77
CA MET A 118 -11.17 -6.56 20.49
C MET A 118 -11.69 -5.16 20.16
N PHE A 119 -11.73 -4.85 18.87
CA PHE A 119 -12.50 -3.71 18.38
C PHE A 119 -13.99 -4.02 18.45
N SER A 120 -14.75 -3.11 19.04
CA SER A 120 -16.20 -3.13 19.07
C SER A 120 -16.75 -1.83 18.51
N LYS A 121 -17.84 -1.90 17.76
CA LYS A 121 -18.53 -0.75 17.19
C LYS A 121 -19.88 -0.61 17.84
N ASP A 122 -20.15 0.54 18.44
CA ASP A 122 -21.44 0.85 19.08
C ASP A 122 -22.50 1.27 18.06
N GLU A 123 -23.73 1.50 18.53
CA GLU A 123 -24.87 1.94 17.72
C GLU A 123 -24.65 3.34 17.09
N ARG A 124 -23.83 4.18 17.70
CA ARG A 124 -23.45 5.51 17.18
C ARG A 124 -22.34 5.46 16.14
N GLY A 125 -21.80 4.25 15.89
CA GLY A 125 -20.71 4.03 14.94
C GLY A 125 -19.33 4.27 15.52
N ILE A 126 -19.20 4.49 16.82
CA ILE A 126 -17.92 4.71 17.48
C ILE A 126 -17.24 3.35 17.72
N ILE A 127 -15.98 3.27 17.36
CA ILE A 127 -15.16 2.08 17.58
C ILE A 127 -14.37 2.26 18.87
N THR A 128 -14.54 1.30 19.77
CA THR A 128 -13.83 1.24 21.05
C THR A 128 -13.08 -0.05 21.18
N MET A 129 -12.10 -0.06 22.08
CA MET A 129 -11.41 -1.27 22.50
C MET A 129 -12.12 -1.85 23.71
N GLN A 130 -12.42 -3.13 23.66
CA GLN A 130 -13.09 -3.86 24.73
C GLN A 130 -12.37 -5.18 24.97
N ASP A 131 -12.49 -5.71 26.17
CA ASP A 131 -12.06 -7.08 26.45
C ASP A 131 -13.04 -8.05 25.80
N TYR A 132 -12.54 -9.25 25.47
CA TYR A 132 -13.43 -10.32 25.02
C TYR A 132 -14.36 -10.73 26.19
N PRO A 133 -15.58 -11.20 25.88
CA PRO A 133 -16.47 -11.70 26.92
C PRO A 133 -15.80 -12.80 27.76
N GLU A 134 -16.09 -12.83 29.06
CA GLU A 134 -15.56 -13.85 29.96
C GLU A 134 -15.90 -15.26 29.49
N GLY A 135 -14.96 -16.19 29.64
CA GLY A 135 -15.14 -17.57 29.23
C GLY A 135 -15.05 -17.82 27.71
N THR A 136 -14.65 -16.81 26.92
CA THR A 136 -14.45 -16.95 25.48
C THR A 136 -12.98 -17.14 25.13
N GLU A 137 -12.72 -17.85 24.02
CA GLU A 137 -11.38 -18.02 23.44
C GLU A 137 -11.17 -17.02 22.30
N PRO A 138 -10.30 -16.00 22.47
CA PRO A 138 -10.00 -15.02 21.43
C PRO A 138 -9.35 -15.66 20.21
N LYS A 139 -9.79 -15.28 19.01
CA LYS A 139 -9.16 -15.70 17.76
C LYS A 139 -8.44 -14.55 17.07
N PHE A 140 -9.14 -13.48 16.78
CA PHE A 140 -8.58 -12.21 16.29
C PHE A 140 -9.63 -11.09 16.26
N SER A 141 -9.14 -9.87 16.38
CA SER A 141 -9.90 -8.66 16.04
C SER A 141 -9.06 -7.76 15.15
N ARG A 142 -9.63 -7.30 14.03
CA ARG A 142 -8.91 -6.51 13.04
C ARG A 142 -9.79 -5.47 12.36
N ILE A 143 -9.15 -4.38 11.97
CA ILE A 143 -9.67 -3.44 10.98
C ILE A 143 -8.98 -3.74 9.65
N HIS A 144 -9.77 -3.83 8.59
CA HIS A 144 -9.31 -3.99 7.22
C HIS A 144 -9.66 -2.75 6.43
N THR A 145 -8.70 -2.21 5.68
CA THR A 145 -8.90 -1.07 4.78
C THR A 145 -8.44 -1.43 3.38
N PHE A 146 -9.07 -0.79 2.40
CA PHE A 146 -8.66 -0.79 1.01
C PHE A 146 -8.46 0.66 0.57
N SER A 147 -7.33 0.94 -0.06
CA SER A 147 -6.95 2.27 -0.51
C SER A 147 -6.43 2.26 -1.95
N LEU A 148 -6.63 3.36 -2.63
CA LEU A 148 -5.86 3.72 -3.80
C LEU A 148 -4.62 4.49 -3.32
N SER A 149 -3.44 4.07 -3.74
CA SER A 149 -2.17 4.73 -3.43
C SER A 149 -1.68 5.52 -4.65
N PHE A 150 -1.16 6.71 -4.38
CA PHE A 150 -0.56 7.59 -5.39
C PHE A 150 0.81 8.04 -4.90
N PRO A 151 1.86 7.21 -5.10
CA PRO A 151 3.22 7.59 -4.77
C PRO A 151 3.75 8.66 -5.73
N LEU A 152 4.42 9.66 -5.17
CA LEU A 152 5.26 10.61 -5.89
C LEU A 152 6.67 10.48 -5.35
N LYS A 153 7.54 9.78 -6.06
CA LYS A 153 8.88 9.43 -5.57
C LYS A 153 9.98 10.02 -6.45
N TYR A 154 11.04 10.45 -5.79
CA TYR A 154 12.32 10.71 -6.41
C TYR A 154 13.14 9.43 -6.35
N TYR A 155 13.71 9.04 -7.49
CA TYR A 155 14.54 7.86 -7.63
C TYR A 155 15.96 8.24 -8.01
N TYR A 156 16.91 7.54 -7.41
CA TYR A 156 18.33 7.66 -7.71
C TYR A 156 18.96 6.29 -7.95
N CYS A 157 19.57 6.10 -9.13
CA CYS A 157 20.20 4.84 -9.54
C CYS A 157 21.70 4.82 -9.21
N ILE A 158 22.14 3.83 -8.47
CA ILE A 158 23.55 3.55 -8.22
C ILE A 158 24.01 2.39 -9.10
N GLY A 159 24.80 2.73 -10.12
CA GLY A 159 25.17 1.74 -11.13
C GLY A 159 23.94 1.29 -11.92
N LYS A 160 23.98 0.04 -12.39
CA LYS A 160 22.91 -0.53 -13.23
C LYS A 160 21.81 -1.26 -12.41
N ASN A 161 22.06 -1.56 -11.15
CA ASN A 161 21.30 -2.60 -10.44
C ASN A 161 20.63 -2.11 -9.16
N VAL A 162 20.99 -0.94 -8.63
CA VAL A 162 20.47 -0.46 -7.34
C VAL A 162 19.75 0.86 -7.54
N THR A 163 18.49 0.90 -7.13
CA THR A 163 17.66 2.09 -7.18
C THR A 163 17.15 2.44 -5.77
N PHE A 164 17.36 3.69 -5.38
CA PHE A 164 16.77 4.27 -4.17
C PHE A 164 15.59 5.13 -4.57
N GLY A 165 14.46 4.93 -3.91
CA GLY A 165 13.27 5.74 -4.06
C GLY A 165 12.85 6.36 -2.74
N VAL A 166 12.43 7.62 -2.76
CA VAL A 166 11.88 8.30 -1.57
C VAL A 166 10.89 9.38 -2.00
N GLY A 167 9.81 9.50 -1.27
CA GLY A 167 8.84 10.56 -1.53
C GLY A 167 7.52 10.40 -0.80
N PRO A 168 6.62 11.38 -0.92
CA PRO A 168 5.29 11.31 -0.36
C PRO A 168 4.42 10.29 -1.12
N GLU A 169 3.50 9.70 -0.37
CA GLU A 169 2.47 8.81 -0.90
C GLU A 169 1.09 9.31 -0.43
N LEU A 170 0.22 9.60 -1.38
CA LEU A 170 -1.16 9.98 -1.10
C LEU A 170 -2.03 8.72 -1.11
N TYR A 171 -2.94 8.62 -0.16
CA TYR A 171 -3.88 7.51 -0.08
C TYR A 171 -5.31 8.02 -0.10
N PHE A 172 -6.13 7.39 -0.93
CA PHE A 172 -7.58 7.51 -0.89
C PHE A 172 -8.16 6.18 -0.44
N THR A 173 -8.79 6.14 0.74
CA THR A 173 -9.31 4.94 1.41
C THR A 173 -10.84 4.93 1.39
N PRO A 174 -11.46 4.44 0.32
CA PRO A 174 -12.93 4.41 0.20
C PRO A 174 -13.59 3.36 1.10
N TYR A 175 -12.86 2.30 1.47
CA TYR A 175 -13.43 1.17 2.17
C TYR A 175 -12.67 0.83 3.44
N GLY A 176 -13.44 0.51 4.49
CA GLY A 176 -12.95 -0.04 5.74
C GLY A 176 -14.00 -0.92 6.42
N SER A 177 -13.54 -1.99 7.06
CA SER A 177 -14.39 -2.93 7.78
C SER A 177 -13.69 -3.46 9.04
N LEU A 178 -14.49 -3.76 10.05
CA LEU A 178 -14.08 -4.39 11.28
C LEU A 178 -14.52 -5.85 11.27
N LYS A 179 -13.67 -6.74 11.76
CA LYS A 179 -13.98 -8.15 11.90
C LYS A 179 -13.34 -8.71 13.15
N THR A 180 -14.19 -9.22 14.04
CA THR A 180 -13.78 -9.91 15.27
C THR A 180 -14.27 -11.35 15.22
N ARG A 181 -13.46 -12.28 15.70
CA ARG A 181 -13.80 -13.69 15.86
C ARG A 181 -13.30 -14.20 17.21
N TYR A 182 -14.14 -14.98 17.88
CA TYR A 182 -13.82 -15.70 19.11
C TYR A 182 -14.68 -16.96 19.21
N TYR A 183 -14.36 -17.86 20.10
CA TYR A 183 -15.14 -19.02 20.42
C TYR A 183 -15.79 -18.85 21.78
N GLU A 184 -17.04 -19.23 21.89
CA GLU A 184 -17.81 -19.31 23.13
C GLU A 184 -18.19 -20.78 23.33
N GLY A 185 -17.40 -21.52 24.13
CA GLY A 185 -17.41 -22.97 24.09
C GLY A 185 -17.02 -23.49 22.69
N ASP A 186 -17.85 -24.37 22.12
CA ASP A 186 -17.65 -24.90 20.76
C ASP A 186 -18.23 -24.00 19.65
N GLU A 187 -18.96 -22.92 20.03
CA GLU A 187 -19.57 -22.04 19.07
C GLU A 187 -18.63 -20.94 18.59
N LYS A 188 -18.51 -20.79 17.26
CA LYS A 188 -17.74 -19.74 16.64
C LYS A 188 -18.58 -18.47 16.49
N ARG A 189 -18.24 -17.46 17.25
CA ARG A 189 -18.83 -16.13 17.13
C ARG A 189 -18.05 -15.27 16.14
N LYS A 190 -18.78 -14.55 15.29
CA LYS A 190 -18.21 -13.64 14.28
C LYS A 190 -18.97 -12.33 14.28
N ILE A 191 -18.29 -11.26 14.63
CA ILE A 191 -18.79 -9.89 14.54
C ILE A 191 -18.16 -9.24 13.31
N THR A 192 -18.98 -8.64 12.46
CA THR A 192 -18.50 -7.90 11.28
C THR A 192 -19.27 -6.59 11.20
N ALA A 193 -18.54 -5.48 11.09
CA ALA A 193 -19.11 -4.16 10.90
C ALA A 193 -18.41 -3.46 9.73
N GLY A 194 -19.20 -2.88 8.84
CA GLY A 194 -18.72 -1.96 7.80
C GLY A 194 -18.69 -0.52 8.29
N ASN A 195 -18.23 0.39 7.42
CA ASN A 195 -18.18 1.83 7.68
C ASN A 195 -17.50 2.15 9.03
N VAL A 196 -16.24 1.81 9.12
CA VAL A 196 -15.43 2.01 10.33
C VAL A 196 -14.93 3.45 10.50
N HIS A 197 -15.49 4.39 9.74
CA HIS A 197 -15.09 5.80 9.73
C HIS A 197 -13.58 5.99 9.56
N GLN A 198 -12.98 5.22 8.66
CA GLN A 198 -11.57 5.37 8.30
C GLN A 198 -11.28 6.77 7.74
N SER A 199 -10.06 7.23 7.91
CA SER A 199 -9.57 8.45 7.27
C SER A 199 -9.56 8.24 5.76
N ARG A 200 -10.40 9.01 5.04
CA ARG A 200 -10.55 8.83 3.59
C ARG A 200 -9.34 9.29 2.81
N PHE A 201 -8.67 10.33 3.29
CA PHE A 201 -7.45 10.85 2.69
C PHE A 201 -6.35 10.88 3.74
N SER A 202 -5.19 10.39 3.37
CA SER A 202 -3.99 10.48 4.20
C SER A 202 -2.76 10.65 3.33
N VAL A 203 -1.69 11.17 3.93
CA VAL A 203 -0.40 11.36 3.28
C VAL A 203 0.65 10.65 4.13
N GLY A 204 1.40 9.78 3.51
CA GLY A 204 2.56 9.14 4.10
C GLY A 204 3.85 9.55 3.39
N VAL A 205 4.95 9.02 3.88
CA VAL A 205 6.26 9.07 3.24
C VAL A 205 6.76 7.66 3.06
N GLY A 206 7.15 7.32 1.84
CA GLY A 206 7.74 6.03 1.49
C GLY A 206 9.22 6.18 1.14
N ALA A 207 10.00 5.18 1.51
CA ALA A 207 11.39 5.00 1.07
C ALA A 207 11.58 3.56 0.66
N GLU A 208 12.36 3.33 -0.39
CA GLU A 208 12.62 1.98 -0.90
C GLU A 208 14.02 1.86 -1.49
N VAL A 209 14.56 0.66 -1.41
CA VAL A 209 15.79 0.27 -2.06
C VAL A 209 15.51 -0.99 -2.86
N ILE A 210 15.70 -0.91 -4.16
CA ILE A 210 15.44 -2.01 -5.09
C ILE A 210 16.79 -2.44 -5.70
N VAL A 211 17.07 -3.73 -5.64
CA VAL A 211 18.23 -4.36 -6.26
C VAL A 211 17.70 -5.31 -7.33
N HIS A 212 17.93 -4.98 -8.59
CA HIS A 212 17.31 -5.63 -9.75
C HIS A 212 15.78 -5.54 -9.67
N HIS A 213 15.14 -6.59 -9.19
CA HIS A 213 13.67 -6.73 -9.10
C HIS A 213 13.15 -6.83 -7.68
N ILE A 214 14.02 -7.03 -6.69
CA ILE A 214 13.66 -7.26 -5.31
C ILE A 214 14.13 -6.08 -4.48
N GLY A 215 13.25 -5.56 -3.66
CA GLY A 215 13.57 -4.44 -2.79
C GLY A 215 13.00 -4.59 -1.40
N VAL A 216 13.50 -3.74 -0.54
CA VAL A 216 12.92 -3.48 0.78
C VAL A 216 12.31 -2.10 0.75
N TYR A 217 11.19 -1.95 1.44
CA TYR A 217 10.55 -0.65 1.56
C TYR A 217 10.16 -0.35 2.99
N TYR A 218 10.06 0.94 3.26
CA TYR A 218 9.58 1.50 4.50
C TYR A 218 8.55 2.58 4.19
N LYS A 219 7.43 2.57 4.90
CA LYS A 219 6.40 3.61 4.81
C LYS A 219 6.07 4.13 6.20
N TYR A 220 5.91 5.42 6.30
CA TYR A 220 5.47 6.12 7.49
C TYR A 220 4.20 6.92 7.18
N ASN A 221 3.12 6.59 7.86
CA ASN A 221 1.85 7.31 7.73
C ASN A 221 1.51 7.97 9.08
N PRO A 222 1.72 9.28 9.22
CA PRO A 222 1.45 10.02 10.47
C PRO A 222 -0.03 10.24 10.75
N PHE A 223 -0.92 10.01 9.76
CA PHE A 223 -2.34 10.21 9.92
C PHE A 223 -2.97 9.03 10.67
N ASN A 224 -3.96 9.34 11.52
CA ASN A 224 -4.72 8.29 12.17
C ASN A 224 -5.51 7.47 11.14
N VAL A 225 -5.50 6.16 11.31
CA VAL A 225 -6.23 5.21 10.44
C VAL A 225 -7.73 5.44 10.51
N LEU A 226 -8.24 5.74 11.70
CA LEU A 226 -9.64 6.08 11.93
C LEU A 226 -9.78 7.59 12.18
N ARG A 227 -10.96 8.14 11.87
CA ARG A 227 -11.30 9.49 12.25
C ARG A 227 -11.35 9.58 13.77
N THR A 228 -10.71 10.58 14.34
CA THR A 228 -10.50 10.71 15.80
C THR A 228 -11.79 10.80 16.61
N SER A 229 -12.89 11.21 16.00
CA SER A 229 -14.21 11.26 16.63
C SER A 229 -14.95 9.92 16.63
N TYR A 230 -14.47 8.93 15.91
CA TYR A 230 -15.15 7.65 15.70
C TYR A 230 -14.33 6.43 16.08
N GLY A 231 -13.12 6.60 16.55
CA GLY A 231 -12.31 5.47 16.94
C GLY A 231 -10.98 5.84 17.61
N PRO A 232 -10.27 4.82 18.07
CA PRO A 232 -9.00 5.02 18.74
C PRO A 232 -7.97 5.63 17.80
N LYS A 233 -7.08 6.44 18.37
CA LYS A 233 -6.02 7.11 17.63
C LYS A 233 -4.84 6.17 17.51
N PHE A 234 -4.41 5.92 16.30
CA PHE A 234 -3.13 5.30 15.97
C PHE A 234 -2.74 5.67 14.54
N SER A 235 -1.48 5.88 14.34
CA SER A 235 -0.82 6.02 13.04
C SER A 235 0.06 4.80 12.78
N THR A 236 0.68 4.69 11.62
CA THR A 236 1.33 3.42 11.25
C THR A 236 2.67 3.60 10.59
N MET A 237 3.53 2.61 10.81
CA MET A 237 4.73 2.35 10.01
C MET A 237 4.62 0.96 9.39
N THR A 238 5.15 0.81 8.20
CA THR A 238 5.21 -0.47 7.48
C THR A 238 6.64 -0.72 7.02
N VAL A 239 7.10 -1.94 7.19
CA VAL A 239 8.37 -2.42 6.63
C VAL A 239 8.10 -3.70 5.88
N GLY A 240 8.65 -3.83 4.68
CA GLY A 240 8.34 -4.99 3.86
C GLY A 240 9.27 -5.22 2.68
N LEU A 241 8.89 -6.19 1.88
CA LEU A 241 9.54 -6.57 0.65
C LEU A 241 8.71 -6.13 -0.56
N LYS A 242 9.38 -5.72 -1.61
CA LYS A 242 8.79 -5.32 -2.89
C LYS A 242 9.43 -6.13 -4.02
N VAL A 243 8.61 -6.59 -4.93
CA VAL A 243 9.05 -7.21 -6.19
C VAL A 243 8.53 -6.34 -7.32
N ALA A 244 9.42 -5.81 -8.15
CA ALA A 244 9.11 -4.97 -9.31
C ALA A 244 9.24 -5.79 -10.60
N PHE A 245 8.34 -5.55 -11.58
CA PHE A 245 8.29 -6.26 -12.86
C PHE A 245 8.39 -5.28 -14.02
#